data_aef3bf9e79cc5be082a6e09c817ddd24
#
_entry.id   aef3bf9e79cc5be082a6e09c817ddd24
#
_cell.length_a   1.000
_cell.length_b   1.000
_cell.length_c   1.000
_cell.angle_alpha   90.00
_cell.angle_beta   90.00
_cell.angle_gamma   90.00
#
_symmetry.space_group_name_H-M   'P 1'
#
loop_
_entity.id
_entity.type
_entity.pdbx_description
1 polymer ?
#
loop_
_entity_poly.entity_id
_entity_poly.type
_entity_poly.pdbx_seq_one_letter_code
_entity_poly.pdbx_strand_id
1 'polypeptide(L)'
;MSNVDAVRRIYEAFARADVPGVVAELSEDVEWEYGARSTDVPWLRPLHGTAQVPAFFRQFSTNTEMEHFVVKELLAGDDLVVAVIDIRFLVRKSGMRVEEEDQIHIWRFRDGKAVRFRHRADTHMHHVAWHGE
;
A
#
# COMPACT_ATOMS: atom_id res chain seq x y z
N MET A 1 20.96 8.25 5.48
CA MET A 1 20.09 7.21 4.94
C MET A 1 19.16 7.80 3.92
N SER A 2 18.97 7.12 2.83
CA SER A 2 18.14 7.62 1.75
C SER A 2 16.66 7.28 1.95
N ASN A 3 15.80 7.99 1.22
CA ASN A 3 14.37 7.69 1.22
C ASN A 3 14.09 6.29 0.62
N VAL A 4 14.92 5.85 -0.34
CA VAL A 4 14.83 4.49 -0.88
C VAL A 4 15.05 3.45 0.21
N ASP A 5 16.03 3.68 1.09
CA ASP A 5 16.27 2.75 2.19
C ASP A 5 15.08 2.68 3.15
N ALA A 6 14.43 3.82 3.41
CA ALA A 6 13.21 3.85 4.23
C ALA A 6 12.10 3.02 3.57
N VAL A 7 11.91 3.15 2.26
CA VAL A 7 10.90 2.38 1.54
C VAL A 7 11.23 0.88 1.56
N ARG A 8 12.51 0.52 1.41
CA ARG A 8 12.93 -0.88 1.54
C ARG A 8 12.57 -1.45 2.91
N ARG A 9 12.83 -0.68 3.98
CA ARG A 9 12.47 -1.11 5.35
C ARG A 9 10.96 -1.29 5.51
N ILE A 10 10.17 -0.41 4.88
CA ILE A 10 8.70 -0.53 4.90
C ILE A 10 8.26 -1.86 4.27
N TYR A 11 8.78 -2.18 3.09
CA TYR A 11 8.39 -3.43 2.42
C TYR A 11 8.90 -4.68 3.15
N GLU A 12 10.09 -4.60 3.76
CA GLU A 12 10.59 -5.70 4.59
C GLU A 12 9.70 -5.92 5.81
N ALA A 13 9.28 -4.83 6.47
CA ALA A 13 8.34 -4.91 7.60
C ALA A 13 6.99 -5.47 7.15
N PHE A 14 6.50 -5.02 6.01
CA PHE A 14 5.26 -5.53 5.44
C PHE A 14 5.34 -7.04 5.19
N ALA A 15 6.45 -7.52 4.64
CA ALA A 15 6.65 -8.95 4.39
C ALA A 15 6.66 -9.80 5.67
N ARG A 16 7.04 -9.20 6.80
CA ARG A 16 7.03 -9.86 8.12
C ARG A 16 5.72 -9.65 8.88
N ALA A 17 4.74 -8.96 8.28
CA ALA A 17 3.53 -8.52 8.96
C ALA A 17 3.82 -7.64 10.19
N ASP A 18 4.92 -6.88 10.14
CA ASP A 18 5.36 -5.99 11.20
C ASP A 18 4.79 -4.59 10.98
N VAL A 19 3.53 -4.39 11.37
CA VAL A 19 2.84 -3.11 11.20
C VAL A 19 3.53 -1.99 11.97
N PRO A 20 3.97 -2.17 13.24
CA PRO A 20 4.74 -1.13 13.92
C PRO A 20 6.02 -0.74 13.18
N GLY A 21 6.69 -1.68 12.52
CA GLY A 21 7.87 -1.41 11.69
C GLY A 21 7.55 -0.54 10.49
N VAL A 22 6.40 -0.73 9.86
CA VAL A 22 5.92 0.15 8.78
C VAL A 22 5.64 1.55 9.33
N VAL A 23 4.87 1.63 10.40
CA VAL A 23 4.46 2.91 11.00
C VAL A 23 5.67 3.73 11.45
N ALA A 24 6.74 3.08 11.90
CA ALA A 24 7.96 3.76 12.35
C ALA A 24 8.61 4.62 11.24
N GLU A 25 8.38 4.30 9.97
CA GLU A 25 8.93 5.05 8.84
C GLU A 25 8.00 6.18 8.36
N LEU A 26 6.82 6.31 8.95
CA LEU A 26 5.81 7.29 8.53
C LEU A 26 5.83 8.52 9.41
N SER A 27 5.51 9.68 8.82
CA SER A 27 5.23 10.88 9.56
C SER A 27 3.93 10.72 10.35
N GLU A 28 3.86 11.34 11.52
CA GLU A 28 2.70 11.26 12.39
C GLU A 28 1.40 11.70 11.67
N ASP A 29 1.52 12.67 10.76
CA ASP A 29 0.40 13.21 9.98
C ASP A 29 0.30 12.61 8.56
N VAL A 30 0.83 11.42 8.35
CA VAL A 30 0.88 10.78 7.03
C VAL A 30 -0.52 10.72 6.39
N GLU A 31 -0.57 10.98 5.10
CA GLU A 31 -1.77 10.78 4.29
C GLU A 31 -1.62 9.48 3.50
N TRP A 32 -2.47 8.50 3.81
CA TRP A 32 -2.45 7.17 3.23
C TRP A 32 -3.57 7.03 2.19
N GLU A 33 -3.24 6.54 1.01
CA GLU A 33 -4.17 6.50 -0.12
C GLU A 33 -4.66 7.89 -0.49
N TYR A 34 -3.76 8.85 -0.43
CA TYR A 34 -4.04 10.26 -0.70
C TYR A 34 -4.76 10.45 -2.03
N GLY A 35 -5.89 11.16 -1.99
CA GLY A 35 -6.65 11.48 -3.19
C GLY A 35 -7.43 10.33 -3.81
N ALA A 36 -7.49 9.19 -3.15
CA ALA A 36 -8.30 8.07 -3.63
C ALA A 36 -9.79 8.41 -3.55
N ARG A 37 -10.54 8.06 -4.58
CA ARG A 37 -11.98 8.34 -4.65
C ARG A 37 -12.82 7.08 -4.52
N SER A 38 -12.22 5.91 -4.72
CA SER A 38 -12.90 4.64 -4.52
C SER A 38 -13.06 4.40 -3.02
N THR A 39 -14.28 4.27 -2.54
CA THR A 39 -14.58 4.08 -1.11
C THR A 39 -15.36 2.81 -0.82
N ASP A 40 -15.75 2.07 -1.85
CA ASP A 40 -16.48 0.81 -1.72
C ASP A 40 -15.57 -0.36 -1.38
N VAL A 41 -14.29 -0.30 -1.77
CA VAL A 41 -13.31 -1.34 -1.48
C VAL A 41 -12.57 -0.97 -0.20
N PRO A 42 -12.65 -1.79 0.87
CA PRO A 42 -12.14 -1.39 2.19
C PRO A 42 -10.67 -0.97 2.23
N TRP A 43 -9.81 -1.64 1.47
CA TRP A 43 -8.37 -1.35 1.48
C TRP A 43 -7.96 -0.21 0.52
N LEU A 44 -8.90 0.41 -0.17
CA LEU A 44 -8.64 1.56 -1.04
C LEU A 44 -9.06 2.89 -0.42
N ARG A 45 -9.55 2.88 0.82
CA ARG A 45 -10.05 4.10 1.48
C ARG A 45 -8.91 4.97 1.95
N PRO A 46 -9.01 6.30 1.77
CA PRO A 46 -8.01 7.22 2.31
C PRO A 46 -8.03 7.22 3.84
N LEU A 47 -6.82 7.30 4.42
CA LEU A 47 -6.64 7.39 5.86
C LEU A 47 -5.68 8.54 6.17
N HIS A 48 -5.78 9.08 7.38
CA HIS A 48 -4.94 10.18 7.83
C HIS A 48 -4.30 9.85 9.18
N GLY A 49 -2.99 10.02 9.25
CA GLY A 49 -2.22 9.84 10.49
C GLY A 49 -1.87 8.41 10.81
N THR A 50 -0.77 8.26 11.56
CA THR A 50 -0.25 6.93 11.93
C THR A 50 -1.20 6.12 12.78
N ALA A 51 -2.13 6.79 13.51
CA ALA A 51 -3.12 6.07 14.32
C ALA A 51 -4.13 5.31 13.45
N GLN A 52 -4.38 5.79 12.23
CA GLN A 52 -5.35 5.16 11.32
C GLN A 52 -4.71 4.12 10.38
N VAL A 53 -3.42 4.24 10.07
CA VAL A 53 -2.76 3.35 9.10
C VAL A 53 -2.89 1.87 9.46
N PRO A 54 -2.80 1.45 10.74
CA PRO A 54 -3.03 0.03 11.07
C PRO A 54 -4.38 -0.51 10.61
N ALA A 55 -5.41 0.35 10.47
CA ALA A 55 -6.71 -0.07 9.96
C ALA A 55 -6.62 -0.57 8.51
N PHE A 56 -5.76 0.04 7.67
CA PHE A 56 -5.52 -0.45 6.31
C PHE A 56 -5.03 -1.90 6.35
N PHE A 57 -4.05 -2.19 7.19
CA PHE A 57 -3.47 -3.54 7.26
C PHE A 57 -4.48 -4.56 7.81
N ARG A 58 -5.30 -4.17 8.78
CA ARG A 58 -6.38 -5.03 9.28
C ARG A 58 -7.42 -5.31 8.20
N GLN A 59 -7.85 -4.28 7.47
CA GLN A 59 -8.82 -4.44 6.38
C GLN A 59 -8.26 -5.33 5.29
N PHE A 60 -7.00 -5.11 4.92
CA PHE A 60 -6.38 -5.91 3.88
C PHE A 60 -6.22 -7.37 4.31
N SER A 61 -5.64 -7.62 5.48
CA SER A 61 -5.40 -9.00 5.94
C SER A 61 -6.68 -9.77 6.26
N THR A 62 -7.72 -9.07 6.73
CA THR A 62 -9.01 -9.71 7.03
C THR A 62 -9.73 -10.12 5.76
N ASN A 63 -9.65 -9.31 4.72
CA ASN A 63 -10.44 -9.48 3.50
C ASN A 63 -9.70 -10.19 2.37
N THR A 64 -8.37 -10.31 2.48
CA THR A 64 -7.55 -10.86 1.39
C THR A 64 -6.53 -11.87 1.87
N GLU A 65 -6.04 -12.66 0.92
CA GLU A 65 -4.92 -13.57 1.14
C GLU A 65 -3.87 -13.29 0.08
N MET A 66 -2.71 -12.79 0.50
CA MET A 66 -1.61 -12.46 -0.41
C MET A 66 -0.99 -13.74 -0.97
N GLU A 67 -0.89 -13.81 -2.29
CA GLU A 67 -0.29 -14.96 -2.98
C GLU A 67 1.06 -14.61 -3.61
N HIS A 68 1.24 -13.36 -4.04
CA HIS A 68 2.45 -12.92 -4.72
C HIS A 68 2.63 -11.43 -4.53
N PHE A 69 3.81 -11.00 -4.10
CA PHE A 69 4.15 -9.59 -3.93
C PHE A 69 5.64 -9.42 -4.19
N VAL A 70 5.97 -8.75 -5.29
CA VAL A 70 7.36 -8.52 -5.68
C VAL A 70 7.57 -7.04 -5.97
N VAL A 71 8.51 -6.43 -5.28
CA VAL A 71 8.99 -5.09 -5.59
C VAL A 71 10.03 -5.23 -6.68
N LYS A 72 9.68 -4.87 -7.91
CA LYS A 72 10.56 -5.04 -9.06
C LYS A 72 11.59 -3.93 -9.17
N GLU A 73 11.19 -2.70 -8.90
CA GLU A 73 12.06 -1.54 -9.01
C GLU A 73 11.68 -0.48 -8.01
N LEU A 74 12.70 0.28 -7.56
CA LEU A 74 12.53 1.48 -6.75
C LEU A 74 13.23 2.62 -7.48
N LEU A 75 12.51 3.70 -7.73
CA LEU A 75 13.01 4.89 -8.42
C LEU A 75 12.89 6.08 -7.47
N ALA A 76 13.97 6.84 -7.34
CA ALA A 76 14.01 7.95 -6.38
C ALA A 76 14.22 9.30 -7.06
N GLY A 77 13.41 10.28 -6.67
CA GLY A 77 13.66 11.70 -6.85
C GLY A 77 14.11 12.30 -5.52
N ASP A 78 14.07 13.64 -5.40
CA ASP A 78 14.53 14.32 -4.18
C ASP A 78 13.69 13.97 -2.95
N ASP A 79 12.36 14.07 -3.08
CA ASP A 79 11.41 13.78 -2.00
C ASP A 79 10.41 12.69 -2.37
N LEU A 80 10.70 11.93 -3.42
CA LEU A 80 9.77 10.99 -4.01
C LEU A 80 10.45 9.64 -4.21
N VAL A 81 9.76 8.57 -3.84
CA VAL A 81 10.15 7.20 -4.21
C VAL A 81 8.96 6.55 -4.89
N VAL A 82 9.20 5.95 -6.06
CA VAL A 82 8.20 5.19 -6.79
C VAL A 82 8.61 3.72 -6.79
N ALA A 83 7.69 2.86 -6.42
CA ALA A 83 7.89 1.41 -6.45
C ALA A 83 7.04 0.81 -7.56
N VAL A 84 7.63 -0.10 -8.31
CA VAL A 84 6.93 -0.87 -9.35
C VAL A 84 6.76 -2.29 -8.82
N ILE A 85 5.53 -2.76 -8.74
CA ILE A 85 5.19 -3.96 -7.97
C ILE A 85 4.32 -4.90 -8.81
N ASP A 86 4.65 -6.19 -8.75
CA ASP A 86 3.73 -7.24 -9.19
C ASP A 86 3.01 -7.79 -7.96
N ILE A 87 1.69 -7.90 -8.03
CA ILE A 87 0.89 -8.33 -6.90
C ILE A 87 -0.21 -9.30 -7.36
N ARG A 88 -0.48 -10.31 -6.53
CA ARG A 88 -1.65 -11.17 -6.69
C ARG A 88 -2.18 -11.53 -5.32
N PHE A 89 -3.48 -11.34 -5.12
CA PHE A 89 -4.13 -11.75 -3.88
C PHE A 89 -5.55 -12.23 -4.13
N LEU A 90 -6.00 -13.12 -3.24
CA LEU A 90 -7.36 -13.63 -3.22
C LEU A 90 -8.25 -12.72 -2.38
N VAL A 91 -9.41 -12.35 -2.89
CA VAL A 91 -10.44 -11.67 -2.10
C VAL A 91 -11.34 -12.74 -1.51
N ARG A 92 -11.33 -12.89 -0.18
CA ARG A 92 -11.97 -14.02 0.51
C ARG A 92 -13.47 -14.06 0.29
N LYS A 93 -14.13 -12.92 0.33
CA LYS A 93 -15.58 -12.80 0.22
C LYS A 93 -16.12 -13.37 -1.09
N SER A 94 -15.45 -13.09 -2.20
CA SER A 94 -15.91 -13.49 -3.54
C SER A 94 -15.20 -14.71 -4.08
N GLY A 95 -14.02 -15.04 -3.57
CA GLY A 95 -13.16 -16.06 -4.16
C GLY A 95 -12.46 -15.61 -5.42
N MET A 96 -12.58 -14.34 -5.79
CA MET A 96 -11.91 -13.78 -6.98
C MET A 96 -10.54 -13.24 -6.64
N ARG A 97 -9.68 -13.17 -7.64
CA ARG A 97 -8.32 -12.66 -7.48
C ARG A 97 -8.15 -11.29 -8.09
N VAL A 98 -7.31 -10.48 -7.44
CA VAL A 98 -6.72 -9.29 -8.03
C VAL A 98 -5.30 -9.67 -8.43
N GLU A 99 -4.97 -9.45 -9.71
CA GLU A 99 -3.64 -9.72 -10.23
C GLU A 99 -3.21 -8.54 -11.08
N GLU A 100 -2.16 -7.85 -10.66
CA GLU A 100 -1.65 -6.68 -11.37
C GLU A 100 -0.15 -6.80 -11.60
N GLU A 101 0.26 -6.58 -12.85
CA GLU A 101 1.65 -6.29 -13.18
C GLU A 101 1.85 -4.79 -13.18
N ASP A 102 3.00 -4.36 -12.68
CA ASP A 102 3.38 -2.94 -12.68
C ASP A 102 2.39 -2.04 -11.93
N GLN A 103 1.86 -2.52 -10.82
CA GLN A 103 1.17 -1.64 -9.89
C GLN A 103 2.17 -0.63 -9.35
N ILE A 104 1.77 0.63 -9.24
CA ILE A 104 2.66 1.71 -8.86
C ILE A 104 2.34 2.18 -7.44
N HIS A 105 3.37 2.24 -6.60
CA HIS A 105 3.29 2.86 -5.28
C HIS A 105 4.07 4.17 -5.31
N ILE A 106 3.47 5.24 -4.82
CA ILE A 106 4.08 6.56 -4.75
C ILE A 106 4.24 6.95 -3.29
N TRP A 107 5.49 7.21 -2.90
CA TRP A 107 5.85 7.62 -1.53
C TRP A 107 6.45 9.01 -1.59
N ARG A 108 5.89 9.95 -0.81
CA ARG A 108 6.49 11.29 -0.65
C ARG A 108 7.07 11.42 0.75
N PHE A 109 8.22 12.09 0.83
CA PHE A 109 9.00 12.19 2.06
C PHE A 109 9.22 13.63 2.47
N ARG A 110 9.36 13.84 3.78
CA ARG A 110 9.79 15.10 4.39
C ARG A 110 10.61 14.70 5.64
N ASP A 111 11.84 15.23 5.73
CA ASP A 111 12.75 15.00 6.87
C ASP A 111 12.91 13.50 7.20
N GLY A 112 13.04 12.68 6.18
CA GLY A 112 13.30 11.26 6.33
C GLY A 112 12.10 10.40 6.66
N LYS A 113 10.90 10.98 6.75
CA LYS A 113 9.65 10.25 7.03
C LYS A 113 8.69 10.35 5.85
N ALA A 114 7.97 9.27 5.57
CA ALA A 114 6.96 9.28 4.54
C ALA A 114 5.76 10.10 5.00
N VAL A 115 5.39 11.14 4.23
CA VAL A 115 4.26 12.02 4.53
C VAL A 115 3.03 11.68 3.71
N ARG A 116 3.21 10.98 2.58
CA ARG A 116 2.10 10.55 1.72
C ARG A 116 2.42 9.22 1.10
N PHE A 117 1.39 8.39 1.00
CA PHE A 117 1.45 7.13 0.27
C PHE A 117 0.20 6.99 -0.59
N ARG A 118 0.40 6.52 -1.80
CA ARG A 118 -0.70 6.18 -2.69
C ARG A 118 -0.28 5.05 -3.62
N HIS A 119 -1.15 4.04 -3.80
CA HIS A 119 -0.92 3.11 -4.89
C HIS A 119 -1.86 3.42 -6.06
N ARG A 120 -1.30 3.35 -7.26
CA ARG A 120 -2.04 3.46 -8.52
C ARG A 120 -2.37 2.04 -8.94
N ALA A 121 -3.56 1.62 -8.59
CA ALA A 121 -4.06 0.28 -8.80
C ALA A 121 -5.14 0.31 -9.89
N ASP A 122 -5.41 -0.85 -10.46
CA ASP A 122 -6.59 -1.04 -11.29
C ASP A 122 -7.80 -1.12 -10.37
N THR A 123 -8.37 0.04 -10.05
CA THR A 123 -9.48 0.12 -9.08
C THR A 123 -10.73 -0.62 -9.56
N HIS A 124 -10.92 -0.74 -10.87
CA HIS A 124 -12.04 -1.52 -11.40
C HIS A 124 -11.85 -3.01 -11.09
N MET A 125 -10.66 -3.54 -11.26
CA MET A 125 -10.37 -4.94 -10.92
C MET A 125 -10.61 -5.21 -9.43
N HIS A 126 -10.19 -4.29 -8.56
CA HIS A 126 -10.43 -4.40 -7.12
C HIS A 126 -11.93 -4.35 -6.81
N HIS A 127 -12.65 -3.45 -7.47
CA HIS A 127 -14.11 -3.33 -7.31
C HIS A 127 -14.82 -4.64 -7.70
N VAL A 128 -14.49 -5.18 -8.87
CA VAL A 128 -15.09 -6.43 -9.36
C VAL A 128 -14.79 -7.58 -8.38
N ALA A 129 -13.54 -7.70 -7.95
CA ALA A 129 -13.14 -8.77 -7.03
C ALA A 129 -13.84 -8.63 -5.67
N TRP A 130 -14.01 -7.39 -5.17
CA TRP A 130 -14.67 -7.16 -3.88
C TRP A 130 -16.16 -7.50 -3.95
N HIS A 131 -16.84 -7.08 -5.00
CA HIS A 131 -18.28 -7.29 -5.15
C HIS A 131 -18.66 -8.65 -5.72
N GLY A 132 -17.71 -9.36 -6.34
CA GLY A 132 -17.96 -10.67 -6.93
C GLY A 132 -18.61 -10.60 -8.32
N GLU A 133 -18.44 -9.46 -9.00
CA GLU A 133 -19.07 -9.23 -10.30
C GLU A 133 -18.07 -8.85 -11.38
#